data_c7af20d905f68dd080e9e3ac417034ac
#
_entry.id   c7af20d905f68dd080e9e3ac417034ac
#
_cell.length_a   1.000
_cell.length_b   1.000
_cell.length_c   1.000
_cell.angle_alpha   90.00
_cell.angle_beta   90.00
_cell.angle_gamma   90.00
#
_symmetry.space_group_name_H-M   'P 1'
#
loop_
_entity.id
_entity.type
_entity.pdbx_description
1 polymer ?
#
loop_
_entity_poly.entity_id
_entity_poly.type
_entity_poly.pdbx_seq_one_letter_code
_entity_poly.pdbx_strand_id
1 'polypeptide(L)'
;SSFDYVVVPSGSCAGTLKKHYPEMFANDPIWGPCAEELSRKTYELTQFLVDVVKFRDVSANWCNAVTYHDSCSGLRELGIKNQPRALLERVSGLILSEGAESESCCGFGGLFCVKYGDISNEIVGRKVADIHETDADMVLGGDLGCLMNIAGKLKRQGSTVEVRHVAEILADMHDHAAIA
;
A
#
# COMPACT_ATOMS: atom_id res chain seq x y z
N SER A 1 6.97 -15.99 -20.63
CA SER A 1 7.80 -15.60 -19.47
C SER A 1 8.30 -16.84 -18.75
N SER A 2 9.59 -16.88 -18.38
CA SER A 2 10.21 -18.00 -17.65
C SER A 2 9.96 -17.98 -16.14
N PHE A 3 9.22 -16.96 -15.64
CA PHE A 3 8.93 -16.82 -14.21
C PHE A 3 7.54 -17.31 -13.88
N ASP A 4 7.41 -17.96 -12.72
CA ASP A 4 6.14 -18.49 -12.22
C ASP A 4 5.26 -17.39 -11.61
N TYR A 5 5.88 -16.38 -10.99
CA TYR A 5 5.21 -15.28 -10.32
C TYR A 5 5.80 -13.92 -10.67
N VAL A 6 4.97 -12.90 -10.62
CA VAL A 6 5.35 -11.49 -10.66
C VAL A 6 4.80 -10.85 -9.38
N VAL A 7 5.70 -10.46 -8.48
CA VAL A 7 5.33 -9.88 -7.18
C VAL A 7 5.60 -8.39 -7.21
N VAL A 8 4.58 -7.60 -6.88
CA VAL A 8 4.61 -6.12 -7.01
C VAL A 8 4.35 -5.49 -5.65
N PRO A 9 5.29 -4.72 -5.07
CA PRO A 9 5.10 -4.05 -3.79
C PRO A 9 4.29 -2.74 -3.95
N SER A 10 3.18 -2.79 -4.66
CA SER A 10 2.28 -1.65 -4.86
C SER A 10 0.92 -2.14 -5.32
N GLY A 11 -0.13 -1.76 -4.59
CA GLY A 11 -1.50 -2.12 -4.90
C GLY A 11 -1.97 -1.60 -6.27
N SER A 12 -1.65 -0.35 -6.60
CA SER A 12 -2.03 0.26 -7.88
C SER A 12 -1.31 -0.37 -9.08
N CYS A 13 -0.01 -0.63 -8.96
CA CYS A 13 0.75 -1.30 -10.02
C CYS A 13 0.29 -2.75 -10.22
N ALA A 14 0.08 -3.49 -9.13
CA ALA A 14 -0.44 -4.85 -9.20
C ALA A 14 -1.86 -4.89 -9.80
N GLY A 15 -2.74 -3.96 -9.41
CA GLY A 15 -4.07 -3.78 -9.99
C GLY A 15 -4.02 -3.53 -11.49
N THR A 16 -3.13 -2.64 -11.92
CA THR A 16 -2.92 -2.35 -13.35
C THR A 16 -2.54 -3.60 -14.14
N LEU A 17 -1.55 -4.34 -13.69
CA LEU A 17 -1.09 -5.56 -14.37
C LEU A 17 -2.14 -6.67 -14.34
N LYS A 18 -2.86 -6.80 -13.20
CA LYS A 18 -3.78 -7.91 -12.97
C LYS A 18 -5.17 -7.68 -13.56
N LYS A 19 -5.66 -6.44 -13.55
CA LYS A 19 -7.03 -6.11 -13.97
C LYS A 19 -7.06 -5.32 -15.27
N HIS A 20 -6.31 -4.23 -15.36
CA HIS A 20 -6.43 -3.31 -16.48
C HIS A 20 -5.74 -3.80 -17.76
N TYR A 21 -4.60 -4.49 -17.68
CA TYR A 21 -3.93 -5.02 -18.88
C TYR A 21 -4.79 -6.02 -19.65
N PRO A 22 -5.45 -7.03 -19.05
CA PRO A 22 -6.39 -7.89 -19.76
C PRO A 22 -7.48 -7.11 -20.46
N GLU A 23 -8.07 -6.09 -19.82
CA GLU A 23 -9.11 -5.25 -20.40
C GLU A 23 -8.58 -4.40 -21.58
N MET A 24 -7.41 -3.77 -21.40
CA MET A 24 -6.78 -2.92 -22.43
C MET A 24 -6.43 -3.71 -23.69
N PHE A 25 -6.00 -4.94 -23.57
CA PHE A 25 -5.55 -5.78 -24.67
C PHE A 25 -6.58 -6.84 -25.10
N ALA A 26 -7.82 -6.78 -24.58
CA ALA A 26 -8.85 -7.79 -24.83
C ALA A 26 -9.10 -8.12 -26.32
N ASN A 27 -8.97 -7.12 -27.19
CA ASN A 27 -9.18 -7.25 -28.63
C ASN A 27 -7.88 -7.38 -29.44
N ASP A 28 -6.72 -7.45 -28.77
CA ASP A 28 -5.43 -7.61 -29.44
C ASP A 28 -5.06 -9.09 -29.52
N PRO A 29 -4.94 -9.68 -30.72
CA PRO A 29 -4.68 -11.11 -30.87
C PRO A 29 -3.30 -11.54 -30.43
N ILE A 30 -2.33 -10.62 -30.29
CA ILE A 30 -0.97 -10.88 -29.88
C ILE A 30 -0.79 -10.60 -28.37
N TRP A 31 -1.20 -9.41 -27.92
CA TRP A 31 -0.97 -8.97 -26.55
C TRP A 31 -2.04 -9.43 -25.57
N GLY A 32 -3.27 -9.72 -26.03
CA GLY A 32 -4.35 -10.21 -25.16
C GLY A 32 -3.96 -11.47 -24.39
N PRO A 33 -3.54 -12.56 -25.07
CA PRO A 33 -3.08 -13.78 -24.39
C PRO A 33 -1.88 -13.55 -23.44
N CYS A 34 -0.97 -12.64 -23.80
CA CYS A 34 0.16 -12.27 -22.94
C CYS A 34 -0.28 -11.52 -21.68
N ALA A 35 -1.23 -10.60 -21.83
CA ALA A 35 -1.80 -9.85 -20.70
C ALA A 35 -2.55 -10.76 -19.72
N GLU A 36 -3.32 -11.73 -20.24
CA GLU A 36 -4.00 -12.74 -19.43
C GLU A 36 -3.01 -13.64 -18.69
N GLU A 37 -1.94 -14.08 -19.33
CA GLU A 37 -0.90 -14.86 -18.66
C GLU A 37 -0.21 -14.06 -17.56
N LEU A 38 0.15 -12.80 -17.82
CA LEU A 38 0.75 -11.89 -16.84
C LEU A 38 -0.18 -11.67 -15.66
N SER A 39 -1.46 -11.41 -15.90
CA SER A 39 -2.49 -11.21 -14.87
C SER A 39 -2.55 -12.39 -13.88
N ARG A 40 -2.56 -13.63 -14.40
CA ARG A 40 -2.62 -14.83 -13.56
C ARG A 40 -1.41 -15.01 -12.65
N LYS A 41 -0.24 -14.55 -13.08
CA LYS A 41 1.03 -14.65 -12.34
C LYS A 41 1.26 -13.46 -11.40
N THR A 42 0.53 -12.37 -11.54
CA THR A 42 0.75 -11.12 -10.80
C THR A 42 0.06 -11.15 -9.43
N TYR A 43 0.83 -10.80 -8.42
CA TYR A 43 0.37 -10.66 -7.03
C TYR A 43 0.95 -9.40 -6.42
N GLU A 44 0.18 -8.76 -5.55
CA GLU A 44 0.72 -7.76 -4.65
C GLU A 44 1.56 -8.46 -3.56
N LEU A 45 2.55 -7.75 -3.01
CA LEU A 45 3.54 -8.33 -2.10
C LEU A 45 2.91 -9.02 -0.88
N THR A 46 2.03 -8.34 -0.15
CA THR A 46 1.42 -8.90 1.08
C THR A 46 0.48 -10.05 0.74
N GLN A 47 -0.26 -9.93 -0.36
CA GLN A 47 -1.09 -11.01 -0.89
C GLN A 47 -0.23 -12.24 -1.24
N PHE A 48 0.89 -12.04 -1.93
CA PHE A 48 1.79 -13.15 -2.29
C PHE A 48 2.33 -13.86 -1.04
N LEU A 49 2.82 -13.09 -0.07
CA LEU A 49 3.38 -13.65 1.16
C LEU A 49 2.34 -14.45 1.95
N VAL A 50 1.12 -13.94 2.11
CA VAL A 50 0.10 -14.59 2.94
C VAL A 50 -0.62 -15.69 2.17
N ASP A 51 -1.09 -15.41 0.94
CA ASP A 51 -2.02 -16.30 0.24
C ASP A 51 -1.32 -17.36 -0.60
N VAL A 52 -0.11 -17.09 -1.11
CA VAL A 52 0.64 -18.03 -1.97
C VAL A 52 1.72 -18.76 -1.18
N VAL A 53 2.66 -18.01 -0.60
CA VAL A 53 3.82 -18.60 0.13
C VAL A 53 3.43 -19.10 1.51
N LYS A 54 2.31 -18.60 2.08
CA LYS A 54 1.88 -18.90 3.45
C LYS A 54 2.95 -18.53 4.49
N PHE A 55 3.65 -17.43 4.21
CA PHE A 55 4.76 -16.94 5.04
C PHE A 55 4.28 -16.59 6.45
N ARG A 56 5.01 -17.09 7.46
CA ARG A 56 4.64 -16.93 8.88
C ARG A 56 5.80 -16.49 9.78
N ASP A 57 7.03 -16.58 9.28
CA ASP A 57 8.23 -16.40 10.09
C ASP A 57 8.76 -14.96 9.99
N VAL A 58 7.92 -13.98 10.37
CA VAL A 58 8.34 -12.58 10.46
C VAL A 58 9.23 -12.42 11.71
N SER A 59 10.51 -12.09 11.51
CA SER A 59 11.49 -11.90 12.57
C SER A 59 11.71 -10.43 12.95
N ALA A 60 10.97 -9.51 12.34
CA ALA A 60 11.08 -8.07 12.56
C ALA A 60 10.67 -7.67 13.99
N ASN A 61 11.33 -6.63 14.53
CA ASN A 61 11.08 -6.09 15.85
C ASN A 61 10.94 -4.57 15.81
N TRP A 62 9.73 -4.05 15.98
CA TRP A 62 9.40 -2.63 15.96
C TRP A 62 8.54 -2.26 17.16
N CYS A 63 9.10 -1.50 18.11
CA CYS A 63 8.40 -1.06 19.32
C CYS A 63 7.69 0.28 19.08
N ASN A 64 6.76 0.32 18.13
CA ASN A 64 6.02 1.52 17.72
C ASN A 64 4.52 1.27 17.67
N ALA A 65 3.74 2.32 17.94
CA ALA A 65 2.34 2.38 17.56
C ALA A 65 2.23 2.76 16.08
N VAL A 66 1.52 1.97 15.30
CA VAL A 66 1.36 2.20 13.86
C VAL A 66 -0.11 2.21 13.47
N THR A 67 -0.44 2.95 12.42
CA THR A 67 -1.72 2.83 11.73
C THR A 67 -1.50 2.39 10.28
N TYR A 68 -2.52 1.84 9.64
CA TYR A 68 -2.40 1.31 8.27
C TYR A 68 -3.35 2.02 7.32
N HIS A 69 -2.81 2.50 6.20
CA HIS A 69 -3.59 3.06 5.10
C HIS A 69 -3.86 1.99 4.03
N ASP A 70 -5.13 1.64 3.83
CA ASP A 70 -5.57 0.75 2.75
C ASP A 70 -5.64 1.53 1.43
N SER A 71 -4.74 1.22 0.49
CA SER A 71 -4.79 1.86 -0.84
C SER A 71 -6.04 1.44 -1.61
N CYS A 72 -6.63 2.36 -2.37
CA CYS A 72 -7.87 2.10 -3.11
C CYS A 72 -7.76 0.88 -4.03
N SER A 73 -6.67 0.77 -4.80
CA SER A 73 -6.48 -0.36 -5.72
C SER A 73 -6.20 -1.66 -4.97
N GLY A 74 -5.38 -1.62 -3.91
CA GLY A 74 -5.16 -2.80 -3.07
C GLY A 74 -6.47 -3.34 -2.50
N LEU A 75 -7.24 -2.46 -1.87
CA LEU A 75 -8.50 -2.84 -1.22
C LEU A 75 -9.60 -3.25 -2.21
N ARG A 76 -9.92 -2.36 -3.17
CA ARG A 76 -11.13 -2.51 -4.00
C ARG A 76 -10.93 -3.39 -5.23
N GLU A 77 -9.75 -3.35 -5.84
CA GLU A 77 -9.46 -4.13 -7.05
C GLU A 77 -8.89 -5.51 -6.73
N LEU A 78 -8.03 -5.61 -5.69
CA LEU A 78 -7.32 -6.83 -5.35
C LEU A 78 -7.86 -7.54 -4.09
N GLY A 79 -8.74 -6.89 -3.31
CA GLY A 79 -9.31 -7.47 -2.09
C GLY A 79 -8.29 -7.61 -0.94
N ILE A 80 -7.25 -6.78 -0.94
CA ILE A 80 -6.18 -6.81 0.06
C ILE A 80 -6.57 -5.94 1.24
N LYS A 81 -6.81 -6.56 2.38
CA LYS A 81 -7.07 -5.90 3.67
C LYS A 81 -6.46 -6.68 4.82
N ASN A 82 -6.74 -7.97 4.88
CA ASN A 82 -6.32 -8.82 6.00
C ASN A 82 -4.85 -9.25 5.89
N GLN A 83 -4.31 -9.31 4.68
CA GLN A 83 -2.96 -9.80 4.42
C GLN A 83 -1.87 -8.95 5.11
N PRO A 84 -1.81 -7.61 4.94
CA PRO A 84 -0.83 -6.81 5.66
C PRO A 84 -1.00 -6.90 7.18
N ARG A 85 -2.23 -6.94 7.67
CA ARG A 85 -2.52 -7.06 9.12
C ARG A 85 -2.02 -8.37 9.69
N ALA A 86 -2.27 -9.49 9.02
CA ALA A 86 -1.79 -10.81 9.42
C ALA A 86 -0.25 -10.92 9.45
N LEU A 87 0.45 -10.12 8.66
CA LEU A 87 1.91 -10.02 8.71
C LEU A 87 2.37 -9.09 9.85
N LEU A 88 1.73 -7.94 10.02
CA LEU A 88 2.07 -6.96 11.07
C LEU A 88 1.81 -7.49 12.49
N GLU A 89 0.78 -8.30 12.69
CA GLU A 89 0.50 -8.99 13.96
C GLU A 89 1.66 -9.90 14.42
N ARG A 90 2.57 -10.26 13.52
CA ARG A 90 3.74 -11.12 13.79
C ARG A 90 5.01 -10.32 14.07
N VAL A 91 4.98 -9.01 13.85
CA VAL A 91 6.11 -8.13 14.16
C VAL A 91 6.16 -7.91 15.65
N SER A 92 7.29 -8.26 16.27
CA SER A 92 7.46 -8.14 17.71
C SER A 92 7.42 -6.67 18.17
N GLY A 93 6.65 -6.38 19.20
CA GLY A 93 6.57 -5.04 19.81
C GLY A 93 5.70 -4.03 19.07
N LEU A 94 5.20 -4.34 17.86
CA LEU A 94 4.38 -3.45 17.07
C LEU A 94 2.93 -3.44 17.57
N ILE A 95 2.33 -2.25 17.69
CA ILE A 95 0.93 -2.06 18.07
C ILE A 95 0.20 -1.42 16.89
N LEU A 96 -0.78 -2.13 16.30
CA LEU A 96 -1.59 -1.62 15.21
C LEU A 96 -2.85 -0.94 15.78
N SER A 97 -2.98 0.38 15.53
CA SER A 97 -4.16 1.20 15.83
C SER A 97 -4.87 1.54 14.53
N GLU A 98 -6.08 1.03 14.33
CA GLU A 98 -6.86 1.29 13.11
C GLU A 98 -7.52 2.66 13.17
N GLY A 99 -7.32 3.48 12.13
CA GLY A 99 -8.09 4.69 11.93
C GLY A 99 -9.53 4.39 11.52
N ALA A 100 -10.48 5.23 11.92
CA ALA A 100 -11.89 5.10 11.54
C ALA A 100 -12.07 5.17 10.00
N GLU A 101 -11.22 5.95 9.34
CA GLU A 101 -11.21 6.19 7.90
C GLU A 101 -10.05 5.46 7.18
N SER A 102 -9.57 4.32 7.72
CA SER A 102 -8.44 3.57 7.15
C SER A 102 -8.61 3.24 5.65
N GLU A 103 -9.85 3.00 5.21
CA GLU A 103 -10.23 2.68 3.83
C GLU A 103 -10.50 3.93 2.95
N SER A 104 -10.48 5.14 3.51
CA SER A 104 -10.72 6.35 2.73
C SER A 104 -9.53 6.68 1.82
N CYS A 105 -9.81 7.37 0.70
CA CYS A 105 -8.80 7.71 -0.28
C CYS A 105 -7.72 8.64 0.31
N CYS A 106 -6.47 8.45 -0.11
CA CYS A 106 -5.36 9.35 0.23
C CYS A 106 -5.31 10.63 -0.62
N GLY A 107 -6.15 10.76 -1.65
CA GLY A 107 -6.17 11.91 -2.55
C GLY A 107 -5.10 11.92 -3.64
N PHE A 108 -4.19 10.95 -3.72
CA PHE A 108 -3.14 10.94 -4.75
C PHE A 108 -3.70 10.80 -6.16
N GLY A 109 -4.32 9.64 -6.49
CA GLY A 109 -4.96 9.36 -7.78
C GLY A 109 -4.09 9.61 -9.01
N GLY A 110 -2.76 9.52 -8.91
CA GLY A 110 -1.84 9.77 -10.02
C GLY A 110 -1.96 11.20 -10.55
N LEU A 111 -2.44 11.37 -11.78
CA LEU A 111 -2.64 12.67 -12.42
C LEU A 111 -3.71 13.53 -11.70
N PHE A 112 -4.58 12.92 -10.91
CA PHE A 112 -5.64 13.63 -10.19
C PHE A 112 -5.07 14.68 -9.22
N CYS A 113 -4.06 14.35 -8.44
CA CYS A 113 -3.46 15.29 -7.48
C CYS A 113 -2.80 16.50 -8.15
N VAL A 114 -2.39 16.36 -9.41
CA VAL A 114 -1.82 17.47 -10.21
C VAL A 114 -2.93 18.31 -10.84
N LYS A 115 -3.95 17.69 -11.43
CA LYS A 115 -5.05 18.40 -12.09
C LYS A 115 -6.04 19.04 -11.14
N TYR A 116 -6.28 18.43 -9.99
CA TYR A 116 -7.27 18.83 -9.01
C TYR A 116 -6.65 18.99 -7.61
N GLY A 117 -5.56 19.80 -7.54
CA GLY A 117 -4.75 19.97 -6.35
C GLY A 117 -5.52 20.33 -5.10
N ASP A 118 -6.48 21.26 -5.19
CA ASP A 118 -7.29 21.69 -4.05
C ASP A 118 -8.16 20.56 -3.50
N ILE A 119 -8.79 19.78 -4.40
CA ILE A 119 -9.62 18.63 -4.00
C ILE A 119 -8.75 17.54 -3.41
N SER A 120 -7.61 17.25 -4.03
CA SER A 120 -6.62 16.28 -3.52
C SER A 120 -6.13 16.68 -2.12
N ASN A 121 -5.82 17.96 -1.91
CA ASN A 121 -5.36 18.50 -0.62
C ASN A 121 -6.44 18.38 0.48
N GLU A 122 -7.72 18.57 0.15
CA GLU A 122 -8.82 18.36 1.09
C GLU A 122 -8.96 16.88 1.47
N ILE A 123 -8.90 15.98 0.48
CA ILE A 123 -9.00 14.53 0.72
C ILE A 123 -7.86 14.05 1.60
N VAL A 124 -6.61 14.39 1.28
CA VAL A 124 -5.45 13.98 2.11
C VAL A 124 -5.47 14.66 3.47
N GLY A 125 -6.06 15.85 3.57
CA GLY A 125 -6.26 16.55 4.84
C GLY A 125 -7.11 15.75 5.82
N ARG A 126 -8.24 15.21 5.36
CA ARG A 126 -9.11 14.33 6.15
C ARG A 126 -8.40 13.03 6.54
N LYS A 127 -7.67 12.44 5.61
CA LYS A 127 -6.87 11.23 5.88
C LYS A 127 -5.82 11.46 6.97
N VAL A 128 -5.12 12.59 6.94
CA VAL A 128 -4.11 12.95 7.95
C VAL A 128 -4.76 13.25 9.29
N ALA A 129 -5.95 13.86 9.32
CA ALA A 129 -6.71 14.04 10.56
C ALA A 129 -7.05 12.69 11.21
N ASP A 130 -7.57 11.73 10.43
CA ASP A 130 -7.84 10.37 10.91
C ASP A 130 -6.57 9.66 11.43
N ILE A 131 -5.43 9.83 10.74
CA ILE A 131 -4.14 9.30 11.21
C ILE A 131 -3.77 9.89 12.58
N HIS A 132 -3.92 11.20 12.79
CA HIS A 132 -3.64 11.83 14.08
C HIS A 132 -4.56 11.35 15.20
N GLU A 133 -5.81 11.00 14.91
CA GLU A 133 -6.75 10.45 15.90
C GLU A 133 -6.36 9.05 16.41
N THR A 134 -5.46 8.35 15.71
CA THR A 134 -4.97 7.02 16.14
C THR A 134 -3.86 7.08 17.18
N ASP A 135 -3.28 8.26 17.44
CA ASP A 135 -2.07 8.47 18.27
C ASP A 135 -0.88 7.58 17.83
N ALA A 136 -0.85 7.17 16.56
CA ALA A 136 0.23 6.35 16.03
C ALA A 136 1.49 7.17 15.75
N ASP A 137 2.67 6.59 16.03
CA ASP A 137 3.98 7.18 15.70
C ASP A 137 4.25 7.12 14.20
N MET A 138 3.58 6.19 13.50
CA MET A 138 3.89 5.87 12.12
C MET A 138 2.65 5.43 11.34
N VAL A 139 2.55 5.84 10.08
CA VAL A 139 1.57 5.31 9.12
C VAL A 139 2.24 4.40 8.11
N LEU A 140 1.66 3.22 7.94
CA LEU A 140 2.11 2.20 7.00
C LEU A 140 1.15 2.08 5.82
N GLY A 141 1.65 1.55 4.71
CA GLY A 141 0.83 1.20 3.56
C GLY A 141 1.58 0.37 2.53
N GLY A 142 0.88 -0.15 1.56
CA GLY A 142 1.41 -0.96 0.46
C GLY A 142 1.36 -0.26 -0.90
N ASP A 143 1.32 1.09 -0.94
CA ASP A 143 1.32 1.85 -2.18
C ASP A 143 2.08 3.16 -2.02
N LEU A 144 3.22 3.26 -2.69
CA LEU A 144 4.14 4.37 -2.53
C LEU A 144 3.51 5.72 -2.93
N GLY A 145 2.65 5.76 -3.95
CA GLY A 145 1.98 6.98 -4.37
C GLY A 145 1.08 7.56 -3.27
N CYS A 146 0.33 6.69 -2.59
CA CYS A 146 -0.47 7.08 -1.43
C CYS A 146 0.41 7.59 -0.30
N LEU A 147 1.47 6.86 0.03
CA LEU A 147 2.38 7.19 1.12
C LEU A 147 3.08 8.52 0.90
N MET A 148 3.56 8.80 -0.32
CA MET A 148 4.17 10.10 -0.66
C MET A 148 3.19 11.27 -0.50
N ASN A 149 1.93 11.10 -0.89
CA ASN A 149 0.92 12.16 -0.74
C ASN A 149 0.61 12.43 0.74
N ILE A 150 0.48 11.37 1.55
CA ILE A 150 0.29 11.44 3.01
C ILE A 150 1.51 12.10 3.67
N ALA A 151 2.74 11.63 3.37
CA ALA A 151 3.97 12.16 3.91
C ALA A 151 4.13 13.66 3.63
N GLY A 152 3.91 14.07 2.37
CA GLY A 152 3.95 15.46 1.99
C GLY A 152 2.93 16.34 2.73
N LYS A 153 1.75 15.82 3.07
CA LYS A 153 0.74 16.54 3.87
C LYS A 153 1.15 16.63 5.34
N LEU A 154 1.58 15.52 5.95
CA LEU A 154 2.09 15.48 7.33
C LEU A 154 3.23 16.45 7.53
N LYS A 155 4.22 16.43 6.63
CA LYS A 155 5.36 17.35 6.63
C LYS A 155 4.95 18.82 6.59
N ARG A 156 4.00 19.20 5.71
CA ARG A 156 3.49 20.58 5.61
C ARG A 156 2.73 21.02 6.88
N GLN A 157 2.21 20.08 7.66
CA GLN A 157 1.56 20.36 8.95
C GLN A 157 2.53 20.34 10.13
N GLY A 158 3.82 20.05 9.92
CA GLY A 158 4.81 19.93 10.98
C GLY A 158 4.61 18.70 11.87
N SER A 159 3.94 17.68 11.35
CA SER A 159 3.71 16.41 12.07
C SER A 159 5.01 15.62 12.19
N THR A 160 5.16 14.91 13.31
CA THR A 160 6.26 13.99 13.60
C THR A 160 5.93 12.53 13.22
N VAL A 161 4.72 12.25 12.75
CA VAL A 161 4.30 10.92 12.31
C VAL A 161 5.14 10.49 11.10
N GLU A 162 5.84 9.38 11.23
CA GLU A 162 6.62 8.80 10.14
C GLU A 162 5.73 8.09 9.12
N VAL A 163 6.20 8.02 7.88
CA VAL A 163 5.53 7.29 6.80
C VAL A 163 6.48 6.24 6.24
N ARG A 164 6.07 4.97 6.25
CA ARG A 164 6.89 3.86 5.75
C ARG A 164 6.09 2.88 4.91
N HIS A 165 6.76 2.24 3.97
CA HIS A 165 6.18 1.12 3.26
C HIS A 165 6.15 -0.12 4.17
N VAL A 166 5.06 -0.90 4.13
CA VAL A 166 4.92 -2.11 4.96
C VAL A 166 6.09 -3.10 4.78
N ALA A 167 6.67 -3.16 3.58
CA ALA A 167 7.83 -4.01 3.30
C ALA A 167 9.06 -3.65 4.12
N GLU A 168 9.28 -2.37 4.46
CA GLU A 168 10.40 -1.92 5.30
C GLU A 168 10.27 -2.49 6.72
N ILE A 169 9.05 -2.48 7.26
CA ILE A 169 8.76 -3.05 8.57
C ILE A 169 8.98 -4.56 8.58
N LEU A 170 8.46 -5.25 7.57
CA LEU A 170 8.57 -6.70 7.46
C LEU A 170 10.02 -7.19 7.25
N ALA A 171 10.86 -6.34 6.64
CA ALA A 171 12.27 -6.59 6.40
C ALA A 171 13.19 -6.06 7.52
N ASP A 172 12.61 -5.53 8.60
CA ASP A 172 13.35 -4.98 9.76
C ASP A 172 14.34 -3.85 9.39
N MET A 173 13.94 -2.98 8.46
CA MET A 173 14.80 -1.94 7.87
C MET A 173 14.77 -0.66 8.73
N HIS A 174 15.47 -0.63 9.84
CA HIS A 174 15.55 0.52 10.76
C HIS A 174 16.43 1.68 10.24
N ASP A 175 17.46 1.36 9.46
CA ASP A 175 18.52 2.32 9.08
C ASP A 175 18.17 3.24 7.91
N HIS A 176 16.96 3.12 7.38
CA HIS A 176 16.51 3.94 6.26
C HIS A 176 15.64 5.10 6.74
N ALA A 177 15.81 6.26 6.07
CA ALA A 177 14.95 7.41 6.33
C ALA A 177 13.49 7.10 5.95
N ALA A 178 12.55 7.60 6.76
CA ALA A 178 11.13 7.56 6.43
C ALA A 178 10.84 8.34 5.12
N ILE A 179 9.72 8.01 4.48
CA ILE A 179 9.23 8.72 3.29
C ILE A 179 8.89 10.16 3.71
N ALA A 180 9.42 11.17 2.98
CA ALA A 180 9.30 12.59 3.34
C ALA A 180 8.72 13.44 2.19
#